data_c963b7875ddca5914cbb90909a70ebc7
#
_entry.id   c963b7875ddca5914cbb90909a70ebc7
#
_cell.length_a   1.000
_cell.length_b   1.000
_cell.length_c   1.000
_cell.angle_alpha   90.00
_cell.angle_beta   90.00
_cell.angle_gamma   90.00
#
_symmetry.space_group_name_H-M   'P 1'
#
loop_
_entity.id
_entity.type
_entity.pdbx_description
1 polymer ?
#
loop_
_entity_poly.entity_id
_entity_poly.type
_entity_poly.pdbx_seq_one_letter_code
_entity_poly.pdbx_strand_id
1 'polypeptide(L)'
;IGSGRALHLIYTATFVPAADALAAGLVTEVVAADDFDTRVQELCDQLSSHAPLTMWVSKQALRRLRDARLPDGDDLVATCYGSEDFHEGTRAFVEKRPPQWRGR
;
A
#
# COMPACT_ATOMS: atom_id res chain seq x y z
N ILE A 1 4.67 -8.74 4.16
CA ILE A 1 5.78 -9.09 3.25
C ILE A 1 7.16 -8.94 3.89
N GLY A 2 7.23 -8.31 5.04
CA GLY A 2 8.48 -7.97 5.73
C GLY A 2 9.23 -6.77 5.12
N SER A 3 10.07 -6.12 5.95
CA SER A 3 10.76 -4.87 5.56
C SER A 3 11.72 -5.02 4.38
N GLY A 4 12.45 -6.13 4.32
CA GLY A 4 13.41 -6.36 3.23
C GLY A 4 12.74 -6.41 1.85
N ARG A 5 11.63 -7.15 1.73
CA ARG A 5 10.87 -7.23 0.48
C ARG A 5 10.17 -5.91 0.15
N ALA A 6 9.64 -5.22 1.16
CA ALA A 6 9.04 -3.90 0.98
C ALA A 6 10.05 -2.89 0.42
N LEU A 7 11.24 -2.81 1.00
CA LEU A 7 12.32 -1.93 0.51
C LEU A 7 12.76 -2.29 -0.91
N HIS A 8 12.89 -3.60 -1.20
CA HIS A 8 13.23 -4.03 -2.56
C HIS A 8 12.21 -3.52 -3.59
N LEU A 9 10.90 -3.71 -3.32
CA LEU A 9 9.85 -3.26 -4.24
C LEU A 9 9.84 -1.74 -4.42
N ILE A 10 10.02 -0.99 -3.32
CA ILE A 10 10.04 0.48 -3.35
C ILE A 10 11.25 0.99 -4.14
N TYR A 11 12.45 0.45 -3.89
CA TYR A 11 13.69 0.94 -4.51
C TYR A 11 13.80 0.56 -5.98
N THR A 12 13.26 -0.60 -6.36
CA THR A 12 13.30 -1.06 -7.76
C THR A 12 12.12 -0.55 -8.60
N ALA A 13 11.08 0.00 -7.95
CA ALA A 13 9.83 0.40 -8.59
C ALA A 13 9.25 -0.69 -9.52
N THR A 14 9.43 -1.96 -9.16
CA THR A 14 9.06 -3.11 -9.98
C THR A 14 7.56 -3.36 -9.90
N PHE A 15 6.93 -3.60 -11.04
CA PHE A 15 5.55 -4.09 -11.07
C PHE A 15 5.48 -5.52 -10.56
N VAL A 16 4.54 -5.77 -9.65
CA VAL A 16 4.33 -7.09 -9.05
C VAL A 16 3.09 -7.73 -9.68
N PRO A 17 3.22 -8.85 -10.37
CA PRO A 17 2.06 -9.62 -10.83
C PRO A 17 1.13 -10.01 -9.68
N ALA A 18 -0.18 -10.10 -9.94
CA ALA A 18 -1.17 -10.41 -8.90
C ALA A 18 -0.91 -11.73 -8.17
N ALA A 19 -0.49 -12.76 -8.91
CA ALA A 19 -0.13 -14.05 -8.32
C ALA A 19 1.08 -13.95 -7.38
N ASP A 20 2.09 -13.17 -7.73
CA ASP A 20 3.27 -12.95 -6.90
C ASP A 20 2.94 -12.10 -5.67
N ALA A 21 2.03 -11.13 -5.81
CA ALA A 21 1.52 -10.33 -4.71
C ALA A 21 0.76 -11.19 -3.68
N LEU A 22 -0.05 -12.15 -4.15
CA LEU A 22 -0.72 -13.12 -3.29
C LEU A 22 0.28 -14.04 -2.59
N ALA A 23 1.20 -14.65 -3.34
CA ALA A 23 2.23 -15.53 -2.78
C ALA A 23 3.12 -14.81 -1.75
N ALA A 24 3.34 -13.52 -1.94
CA ALA A 24 4.09 -12.66 -1.02
C ALA A 24 3.30 -12.21 0.22
N GLY A 25 1.98 -12.39 0.25
CA GLY A 25 1.12 -11.84 1.29
C GLY A 25 0.93 -10.32 1.21
N LEU A 26 1.14 -9.73 0.04
CA LEU A 26 0.88 -8.31 -0.20
C LEU A 26 -0.64 -8.05 -0.36
N VAL A 27 -1.34 -9.02 -0.95
CA VAL A 27 -2.80 -9.07 -1.02
C VAL A 27 -3.29 -10.38 -0.41
N THR A 28 -4.54 -10.41 0.04
CA THR A 28 -5.14 -11.57 0.70
C THR A 28 -5.86 -12.49 -0.27
N GLU A 29 -6.26 -11.97 -1.42
CA GLU A 29 -7.01 -12.71 -2.43
C GLU A 29 -6.78 -12.10 -3.82
N VAL A 30 -6.87 -12.95 -4.84
CA VAL A 30 -6.86 -12.58 -6.25
C VAL A 30 -7.99 -13.32 -6.92
N VAL A 31 -8.85 -12.60 -7.63
CA VAL A 31 -10.00 -13.15 -8.36
C VAL A 31 -9.96 -12.71 -9.81
N ALA A 32 -10.65 -13.43 -10.68
CA ALA A 32 -10.82 -12.99 -12.07
C ALA A 32 -11.60 -11.67 -12.13
N ALA A 33 -11.34 -10.86 -13.15
CA ALA A 33 -11.97 -9.55 -13.28
C ALA A 33 -13.50 -9.64 -13.34
N ASP A 34 -14.01 -10.65 -14.03
CA ASP A 34 -15.46 -10.88 -14.19
C ASP A 34 -16.15 -11.32 -12.89
N ASP A 35 -15.41 -11.89 -11.94
CA ASP A 35 -15.91 -12.34 -10.65
C ASP A 35 -15.74 -11.29 -9.53
N PHE A 36 -15.10 -10.17 -9.83
CA PHE A 36 -14.69 -9.21 -8.80
C PHE A 36 -15.86 -8.65 -8.01
N ASP A 37 -16.90 -8.16 -8.68
CA ASP A 37 -18.07 -7.56 -8.03
C ASP A 37 -18.84 -8.59 -7.21
N THR A 38 -18.98 -9.81 -7.72
CA THR A 38 -19.62 -10.93 -7.00
C THR A 38 -18.84 -11.23 -5.73
N ARG A 39 -17.52 -11.33 -5.83
CA ARG A 39 -16.67 -11.63 -4.67
C ARG A 39 -16.68 -10.53 -3.62
N VAL A 40 -16.70 -9.27 -4.04
CA VAL A 40 -16.85 -8.13 -3.12
C VAL A 40 -18.17 -8.22 -2.36
N GLN A 41 -19.28 -8.53 -3.05
CA GLN A 41 -20.58 -8.67 -2.40
C GLN A 41 -20.60 -9.83 -1.39
N GLU A 42 -20.05 -10.99 -1.74
CA GLU A 42 -19.91 -12.12 -0.82
C GLU A 42 -19.14 -11.75 0.45
N LEU A 43 -18.04 -11.02 0.31
CA LEU A 43 -17.25 -10.53 1.44
C LEU A 43 -18.04 -9.55 2.32
N CYS A 44 -18.78 -8.64 1.71
CA CYS A 44 -19.64 -7.70 2.43
C CYS A 44 -20.72 -8.45 3.23
N ASP A 45 -21.35 -9.43 2.62
CA ASP A 45 -22.40 -10.25 3.27
C ASP A 45 -21.79 -11.07 4.43
N GLN A 46 -20.62 -11.66 4.23
CA GLN A 46 -19.88 -12.37 5.26
C GLN A 46 -19.56 -11.46 6.45
N LEU A 47 -18.96 -10.29 6.19
CA LEU A 47 -18.63 -9.32 7.23
C LEU A 47 -19.87 -8.82 7.96
N SER A 48 -20.97 -8.59 7.24
CA SER A 48 -22.24 -8.13 7.82
C SER A 48 -22.89 -9.19 8.72
N SER A 49 -22.57 -10.46 8.55
CA SER A 49 -23.06 -11.55 9.41
C SER A 49 -22.28 -11.70 10.73
N HIS A 50 -21.11 -11.04 10.84
CA HIS A 50 -20.27 -11.15 12.03
C HIS A 50 -20.61 -10.09 13.09
N ALA A 51 -20.19 -10.35 14.34
CA ALA A 51 -20.43 -9.43 15.46
C ALA A 51 -19.70 -8.08 15.24
N PRO A 52 -20.43 -6.95 15.10
CA PRO A 52 -19.83 -5.67 14.71
C PRO A 52 -18.88 -5.12 15.77
N LEU A 53 -19.18 -5.33 17.05
CA LEU A 53 -18.29 -4.88 18.14
C LEU A 53 -16.97 -5.65 18.17
N THR A 54 -16.99 -6.94 17.86
CA THR A 54 -15.76 -7.73 17.78
C THR A 54 -14.86 -7.23 16.66
N MET A 55 -15.41 -6.95 15.48
CA MET A 55 -14.66 -6.38 14.36
C MET A 55 -14.12 -4.99 14.70
N TRP A 56 -14.93 -4.15 15.32
CA TRP A 56 -14.51 -2.82 15.75
C TRP A 56 -13.37 -2.87 16.76
N VAL A 57 -13.51 -3.69 17.83
CA VAL A 57 -12.44 -3.85 18.84
C VAL A 57 -11.14 -4.36 18.24
N SER A 58 -11.21 -5.37 17.37
CA SER A 58 -10.03 -5.92 16.68
C SER A 58 -9.33 -4.86 15.84
N LYS A 59 -10.09 -4.08 15.08
CA LYS A 59 -9.57 -2.97 14.27
C LYS A 59 -8.91 -1.90 15.15
N GLN A 60 -9.53 -1.52 16.27
CA GLN A 60 -8.96 -0.54 17.20
C GLN A 60 -7.69 -1.07 17.88
N ALA A 61 -7.66 -2.35 18.27
CA ALA A 61 -6.47 -2.95 18.88
C ALA A 61 -5.28 -2.93 17.91
N LEU A 62 -5.48 -3.35 16.66
CA LEU A 62 -4.44 -3.31 15.62
C LEU A 62 -3.98 -1.87 15.32
N ARG A 63 -4.91 -0.93 15.27
CA ARG A 63 -4.59 0.49 15.06
C ARG A 63 -3.72 1.02 16.19
N ARG A 64 -4.12 0.81 17.46
CA ARG A 64 -3.34 1.23 18.64
C ARG A 64 -1.95 0.57 18.68
N LEU A 65 -1.85 -0.70 18.30
CA LEU A 65 -0.58 -1.41 18.24
C LEU A 65 0.35 -0.80 17.17
N ARG A 66 -0.19 -0.43 16.02
CA ARG A 66 0.56 0.26 14.96
C ARG A 66 1.00 1.64 15.41
N ASP A 67 0.10 2.43 15.97
CA ASP A 67 0.37 3.80 16.44
C ASP A 67 1.44 3.81 17.56
N ALA A 68 1.47 2.77 18.42
CA ALA A 68 2.50 2.60 19.44
C ALA A 68 3.87 2.17 18.90
N ARG A 69 3.92 1.57 17.70
CA ARG A 69 5.17 1.02 17.13
C ARG A 69 5.76 1.85 16.01
N LEU A 70 4.94 2.67 15.37
CA LEU A 70 5.36 3.54 14.27
C LEU A 70 5.36 4.97 14.79
N PRO A 71 6.53 5.59 14.96
CA PRO A 71 6.61 7.01 15.26
C PRO A 71 5.99 7.82 14.11
N ASP A 72 5.66 9.07 14.39
CA ASP A 72 5.23 10.03 13.40
C ASP A 72 6.29 10.13 12.29
N GLY A 73 5.85 10.15 11.04
CA GLY A 73 6.71 10.18 9.86
C GLY A 73 6.46 11.41 8.98
N ASP A 74 5.76 12.42 9.49
CA ASP A 74 5.41 13.64 8.72
C ASP A 74 6.66 14.36 8.21
N ASP A 75 7.75 14.35 8.95
CA ASP A 75 9.05 14.88 8.55
C ASP A 75 9.63 14.16 7.32
N LEU A 76 9.50 12.84 7.25
CA LEU A 76 9.96 12.02 6.12
C LEU A 76 9.10 12.29 4.88
N VAL A 77 7.79 12.39 5.06
CA VAL A 77 6.85 12.74 4.00
C VAL A 77 7.17 14.15 3.47
N ALA A 78 7.35 15.12 4.35
CA ALA A 78 7.70 16.49 3.98
C ALA A 78 9.04 16.57 3.23
N THR A 79 10.05 15.80 3.67
CA THR A 79 11.34 15.69 3.00
C THR A 79 11.22 15.16 1.57
N CYS A 80 10.44 14.11 1.37
CA CYS A 80 10.25 13.52 0.04
C CYS A 80 9.46 14.46 -0.89
N TYR A 81 8.27 14.87 -0.48
CA TYR A 81 7.36 15.67 -1.32
C TYR A 81 7.82 17.11 -1.51
N GLY A 82 8.60 17.67 -0.57
CA GLY A 82 9.21 19.00 -0.68
C GLY A 82 10.47 19.04 -1.51
N SER A 83 10.99 17.90 -1.97
CA SER A 83 12.26 17.83 -2.71
C SER A 83 12.13 18.31 -4.16
N GLU A 84 13.24 18.85 -4.70
CA GLU A 84 13.35 19.14 -6.14
C GLU A 84 13.16 17.87 -6.98
N ASP A 85 13.63 16.73 -6.47
CA ASP A 85 13.53 15.44 -7.14
C ASP A 85 12.08 14.97 -7.27
N PHE A 86 11.22 15.24 -6.29
CA PHE A 86 9.78 14.94 -6.42
C PHE A 86 9.14 15.75 -7.55
N HIS A 87 9.43 17.04 -7.62
CA HIS A 87 8.92 17.92 -8.67
C HIS A 87 9.48 17.54 -10.04
N GLU A 88 10.77 17.17 -10.11
CA GLU A 88 11.37 16.66 -11.34
C GLU A 88 10.75 15.35 -11.79
N GLY A 89 10.55 14.40 -10.87
CA GLY A 89 9.91 13.11 -11.17
C GLY A 89 8.50 13.27 -11.74
N THR A 90 7.70 14.14 -11.12
CA THR A 90 6.34 14.45 -11.58
C THR A 90 6.37 15.07 -12.98
N ARG A 91 7.26 16.02 -13.23
CA ARG A 91 7.42 16.68 -14.53
C ARG A 91 7.88 15.69 -15.60
N ALA A 92 8.91 14.89 -15.31
CA ALA A 92 9.44 13.89 -16.24
C ALA A 92 8.38 12.85 -16.61
N PHE A 93 7.53 12.45 -15.65
CA PHE A 93 6.41 11.54 -15.91
C PHE A 93 5.40 12.12 -16.89
N VAL A 94 5.00 13.39 -16.70
CA VAL A 94 4.06 14.10 -17.60
C VAL A 94 4.67 14.26 -19.00
N GLU A 95 5.97 14.62 -19.06
CA GLU A 95 6.72 14.83 -20.30
C GLU A 95 7.18 13.51 -20.98
N LYS A 96 6.93 12.36 -20.34
CA LYS A 96 7.33 11.02 -20.83
C LYS A 96 8.83 10.91 -21.16
N ARG A 97 9.67 11.49 -20.31
CA ARG A 97 11.14 11.45 -20.40
C ARG A 97 11.75 10.86 -19.13
N PRO A 98 12.99 10.39 -19.17
CA PRO A 98 13.74 10.02 -17.97
C PRO A 98 13.92 11.22 -17.03
N PRO A 99 13.73 11.04 -15.70
CA PRO A 99 14.01 12.08 -14.73
C PRO A 99 15.51 12.28 -14.50
N GLN A 100 15.88 13.47 -14.03
CA GLN A 100 17.25 13.83 -13.66
C GLN A 100 17.31 14.08 -12.16
N TRP A 101 17.67 13.06 -11.41
CA TRP A 101 17.74 13.11 -9.94
C TRP A 101 18.95 13.90 -9.46
N ARG A 102 18.78 14.70 -8.40
CA ARG A 102 19.81 15.54 -7.79
C ARG A 102 20.02 15.25 -6.30
N GLY A 103 19.13 14.49 -5.67
CA GLY A 103 19.18 14.14 -4.25
C GLY A 103 18.83 15.29 -3.31
N ARG A 104 18.00 16.23 -3.73
CA ARG A 104 17.61 17.42 -2.93
C ARG A 104 16.21 17.92 -3.23
#